data_f618f54af2fc97f425dab91f81d6ed2e
#
_entry.id   f618f54af2fc97f425dab91f81d6ed2e
#
_cell.length_a   1.000
_cell.length_b   1.000
_cell.length_c   1.000
_cell.angle_alpha   90.00
_cell.angle_beta   90.00
_cell.angle_gamma   90.00
#
_symmetry.space_group_name_H-M   'P 1'
#
loop_
_entity.id
_entity.type
_entity.pdbx_description
1 polymer ?
#
loop_
_entity_poly.entity_id
_entity_poly.type
_entity_poly.pdbx_seq_one_letter_code
_entity_poly.pdbx_strand_id
1 'polypeptide(L)'
;MKIVKNGTGAWADSLQRGKYHQRRQELGGEKLKAGLWELAPGKKSFPLHAHQVTEEALYVLSGKAKVRTPEGTTELGPGDYLSFPAGGPAHQLVNDGKEPFRYLGLSAAFGHDLVEYPDSGKIAFVLGAYPTGKRFIFEKAKQADYFDGDPDA
;
A
#
# COMPACT_ATOMS: atom_id res chain seq x y z
N MET A 1 -20.83 -10.52 12.86
CA MET A 1 -20.59 -10.92 11.45
C MET A 1 -20.94 -9.76 10.55
N LYS A 2 -20.11 -9.45 9.55
CA LYS A 2 -20.36 -8.42 8.52
C LYS A 2 -20.46 -9.12 7.16
N ILE A 3 -21.45 -8.77 6.36
CA ILE A 3 -21.61 -9.26 5.00
C ILE A 3 -21.64 -8.05 4.08
N VAL A 4 -20.74 -8.01 3.11
CA VAL A 4 -20.74 -7.02 2.02
C VAL A 4 -21.10 -7.74 0.75
N LYS A 5 -22.28 -7.42 0.20
CA LYS A 5 -22.75 -8.03 -1.06
C LYS A 5 -22.13 -7.28 -2.25
N ASN A 6 -21.94 -8.01 -3.35
CA ASN A 6 -21.42 -7.43 -4.59
C ASN A 6 -22.27 -6.21 -5.04
N GLY A 7 -21.59 -5.12 -5.38
CA GLY A 7 -22.23 -3.88 -5.84
C GLY A 7 -22.88 -3.01 -4.77
N THR A 8 -22.81 -3.36 -3.48
CA THR A 8 -23.44 -2.57 -2.40
C THR A 8 -22.50 -1.56 -1.73
N GLY A 9 -21.20 -1.63 -1.97
CA GLY A 9 -20.22 -0.68 -1.44
C GLY A 9 -19.90 0.43 -2.45
N ALA A 10 -19.78 1.66 -1.96
CA ALA A 10 -19.34 2.76 -2.80
C ALA A 10 -17.84 2.66 -3.09
N TRP A 11 -17.46 2.89 -4.33
CA TRP A 11 -16.08 3.15 -4.72
C TRP A 11 -15.71 4.58 -4.35
N ALA A 12 -14.59 4.76 -3.65
CA ALA A 12 -14.04 6.06 -3.31
C ALA A 12 -12.62 6.19 -3.84
N ASP A 13 -12.24 7.39 -4.25
CA ASP A 13 -10.86 7.68 -4.57
C ASP A 13 -10.01 7.53 -3.30
N SER A 14 -9.09 6.60 -3.34
CA SER A 14 -8.14 6.33 -2.26
C SER A 14 -6.91 7.22 -2.40
N LEU A 15 -6.48 7.46 -3.64
CA LEU A 15 -5.38 8.32 -3.99
C LEU A 15 -5.58 8.84 -5.41
N GLN A 16 -5.50 10.18 -5.58
CA GLN A 16 -5.48 10.82 -6.88
C GLN A 16 -4.48 11.98 -6.85
N ARG A 17 -3.28 11.77 -7.44
CA ARG A 17 -2.23 12.79 -7.52
C ARG A 17 -1.24 12.46 -8.63
N GLY A 18 -1.18 13.26 -9.68
CA GLY A 18 -0.24 13.10 -10.78
C GLY A 18 -0.34 11.73 -11.47
N LYS A 19 0.73 10.94 -11.37
CA LYS A 19 0.76 9.57 -11.90
C LYS A 19 0.07 8.53 -11.02
N TYR A 20 -0.42 8.91 -9.86
CA TYR A 20 -1.11 8.01 -8.91
C TYR A 20 -2.61 8.19 -9.03
N HIS A 21 -3.34 7.11 -9.28
CA HIS A 21 -4.80 7.10 -9.21
C HIS A 21 -5.31 5.70 -8.98
N GLN A 22 -5.91 5.49 -7.82
CA GLN A 22 -6.62 4.26 -7.49
C GLN A 22 -7.86 4.53 -6.65
N ARG A 23 -8.82 3.66 -6.82
CA ARG A 23 -10.09 3.67 -6.09
C ARG A 23 -10.16 2.45 -5.19
N ARG A 24 -10.94 2.57 -4.13
CA ARG A 24 -11.13 1.49 -3.17
C ARG A 24 -12.59 1.36 -2.78
N GLN A 25 -13.02 0.12 -2.63
CA GLN A 25 -14.25 -0.25 -1.95
C GLN A 25 -13.88 -1.02 -0.68
N GLU A 26 -14.24 -0.49 0.48
CA GLU A 26 -13.94 -1.10 1.78
C GLU A 26 -14.81 -2.33 2.00
N LEU A 27 -14.20 -3.48 2.25
CA LEU A 27 -14.88 -4.71 2.63
C LEU A 27 -14.91 -4.89 4.15
N GLY A 28 -13.93 -4.32 4.85
CA GLY A 28 -13.87 -4.31 6.32
C GLY A 28 -12.83 -5.25 6.88
N GLY A 29 -13.06 -5.66 8.13
CA GLY A 29 -12.12 -6.41 8.95
C GLY A 29 -11.47 -5.52 10.02
N GLU A 30 -11.11 -6.11 11.15
CA GLU A 30 -10.43 -5.40 12.25
C GLU A 30 -8.91 -5.60 12.15
N LYS A 31 -8.45 -6.83 12.32
CA LYS A 31 -7.04 -7.19 12.19
C LYS A 31 -6.68 -7.55 10.75
N LEU A 32 -7.50 -8.36 10.09
CA LEU A 32 -7.38 -8.61 8.66
C LEU A 32 -8.26 -7.59 7.91
N LYS A 33 -7.65 -6.58 7.34
CA LYS A 33 -8.30 -5.59 6.49
C LYS A 33 -8.45 -6.13 5.07
N ALA A 34 -9.60 -5.90 4.46
CA ALA A 34 -9.84 -6.29 3.08
C ALA A 34 -10.50 -5.15 2.30
N GLY A 35 -10.13 -4.99 1.05
CA GLY A 35 -10.72 -4.02 0.14
C GLY A 35 -10.63 -4.48 -1.31
N LEU A 36 -11.62 -4.11 -2.10
CA LEU A 36 -11.49 -4.15 -3.55
C LEU A 36 -10.79 -2.88 -4.02
N TRP A 37 -9.84 -3.04 -4.92
CA TRP A 37 -9.04 -1.95 -5.45
C TRP A 37 -9.14 -1.90 -6.97
N GLU A 38 -9.11 -0.70 -7.50
CA GLU A 38 -9.06 -0.46 -8.93
C GLU A 38 -7.94 0.55 -9.21
N LEU A 39 -6.93 0.12 -9.95
CA LEU A 39 -5.83 0.95 -10.43
C LEU A 39 -6.14 1.39 -11.86
N ALA A 40 -6.26 2.69 -12.06
CA ALA A 40 -6.63 3.26 -13.34
C ALA A 40 -5.56 3.00 -14.43
N PRO A 41 -5.95 2.97 -15.72
CA PRO A 41 -5.03 2.83 -16.85
C PRO A 41 -3.95 3.92 -16.86
N GLY A 42 -2.71 3.54 -17.15
CA GLY A 42 -1.55 4.45 -17.20
C GLY A 42 -1.13 5.00 -15.83
N LYS A 43 -1.61 4.42 -14.71
CA LYS A 43 -1.36 4.94 -13.38
C LYS A 43 -0.57 3.96 -12.51
N LYS A 44 -0.08 4.50 -11.39
CA LYS A 44 0.62 3.77 -10.33
C LYS A 44 -0.26 3.73 -9.08
N SER A 45 -0.03 2.73 -8.25
CA SER A 45 -0.64 2.63 -6.92
C SER A 45 -0.03 3.66 -5.95
N PHE A 46 0.40 3.25 -4.78
CA PHE A 46 1.17 4.09 -3.85
C PHE A 46 2.62 4.28 -4.36
N PRO A 47 3.40 5.22 -3.80
CA PRO A 47 4.85 5.23 -3.98
C PRO A 47 5.48 3.87 -3.68
N LEU A 48 6.62 3.56 -4.29
CA LEU A 48 7.39 2.35 -3.94
C LEU A 48 7.64 2.35 -2.44
N HIS A 49 7.22 1.30 -1.73
CA HIS A 49 7.26 1.24 -0.28
C HIS A 49 7.40 -0.18 0.26
N ALA A 50 7.91 -0.28 1.47
CA ALA A 50 7.99 -1.52 2.23
C ALA A 50 7.44 -1.30 3.64
N HIS A 51 6.69 -2.28 4.15
CA HIS A 51 6.16 -2.31 5.50
C HIS A 51 7.06 -3.14 6.42
N GLN A 52 7.36 -2.65 7.62
CA GLN A 52 8.18 -3.39 8.58
C GLN A 52 7.36 -4.28 9.53
N VAL A 53 6.08 -3.99 9.70
CA VAL A 53 5.20 -4.72 10.62
C VAL A 53 3.99 -5.31 9.91
N THR A 54 3.40 -4.58 8.98
CA THR A 54 2.22 -5.02 8.23
C THR A 54 2.60 -6.00 7.14
N GLU A 55 1.94 -7.16 7.12
CA GLU A 55 1.94 -8.06 5.97
C GLU A 55 0.79 -7.68 5.04
N GLU A 56 1.05 -7.60 3.75
CA GLU A 56 0.05 -7.35 2.73
C GLU A 56 -0.02 -8.50 1.72
N ALA A 57 -1.17 -8.65 1.10
CA ALA A 57 -1.35 -9.56 -0.02
C ALA A 57 -2.37 -9.02 -1.00
N LEU A 58 -2.30 -9.49 -2.23
CA LEU A 58 -3.31 -9.22 -3.24
C LEU A 58 -3.65 -10.46 -4.06
N TYR A 59 -4.89 -10.49 -4.54
CA TYR A 59 -5.37 -11.47 -5.52
C TYR A 59 -5.97 -10.72 -6.71
N VAL A 60 -5.46 -10.98 -7.90
CA VAL A 60 -5.88 -10.28 -9.11
C VAL A 60 -7.24 -10.79 -9.59
N LEU A 61 -8.19 -9.87 -9.75
CA LEU A 61 -9.56 -10.18 -10.20
C LEU A 61 -9.72 -9.95 -11.70
N SER A 62 -9.17 -8.85 -12.24
CA SER A 62 -9.28 -8.54 -13.67
C SER A 62 -8.24 -7.50 -14.11
N GLY A 63 -8.00 -7.44 -15.41
CA GLY A 63 -7.01 -6.56 -16.01
C GLY A 63 -5.59 -7.10 -15.90
N LYS A 64 -4.61 -6.32 -16.35
CA LYS A 64 -3.18 -6.62 -16.26
C LYS A 64 -2.44 -5.43 -15.67
N ALA A 65 -1.41 -5.69 -14.91
CA ALA A 65 -0.51 -4.68 -14.35
C ALA A 65 0.88 -5.28 -14.15
N LYS A 66 1.79 -4.50 -13.59
CA LYS A 66 3.11 -4.95 -13.18
C LYS A 66 3.30 -4.66 -11.69
N VAL A 67 3.93 -5.56 -10.97
CA VAL A 67 4.54 -5.25 -9.68
C VAL A 67 5.99 -4.83 -9.93
N ARG A 68 6.37 -3.67 -9.44
CA ARG A 68 7.73 -3.16 -9.42
C ARG A 68 8.33 -3.41 -8.04
N THR A 69 9.53 -3.97 -8.01
CA THR A 69 10.38 -4.14 -6.82
C THR A 69 11.78 -3.60 -7.10
N PRO A 70 12.71 -3.56 -6.13
CA PRO A 70 14.11 -3.24 -6.39
C PRO A 70 14.81 -4.18 -7.38
N GLU A 71 14.37 -5.46 -7.45
CA GLU A 71 14.94 -6.46 -8.36
C GLU A 71 14.39 -6.36 -9.80
N GLY A 72 13.32 -5.59 -10.02
CA GLY A 72 12.74 -5.43 -11.34
C GLY A 72 11.21 -5.36 -11.36
N THR A 73 10.62 -5.79 -12.46
CA THR A 73 9.17 -5.79 -12.66
C THR A 73 8.67 -7.16 -13.10
N THR A 74 7.53 -7.59 -12.55
CA THR A 74 6.84 -8.82 -12.92
C THR A 74 5.43 -8.50 -13.37
N GLU A 75 4.99 -9.10 -14.47
CA GLU A 75 3.61 -8.96 -14.96
C GLU A 75 2.62 -9.73 -14.10
N LEU A 76 1.43 -9.17 -13.94
CA LEU A 76 0.31 -9.70 -13.18
C LEU A 76 -0.93 -9.79 -14.05
N GLY A 77 -1.66 -10.88 -13.91
CA GLY A 77 -2.94 -11.13 -14.57
C GLY A 77 -3.98 -11.79 -13.66
N PRO A 78 -5.21 -11.95 -14.13
CA PRO A 78 -6.29 -12.57 -13.35
C PRO A 78 -5.92 -13.95 -12.81
N GLY A 79 -6.15 -14.17 -11.51
CA GLY A 79 -5.81 -15.40 -10.81
C GLY A 79 -4.46 -15.36 -10.09
N ASP A 80 -3.61 -14.38 -10.36
CA ASP A 80 -2.33 -14.26 -9.67
C ASP A 80 -2.54 -13.81 -8.21
N TYR A 81 -1.72 -14.39 -7.33
CA TYR A 81 -1.63 -14.03 -5.92
C TYR A 81 -0.22 -13.58 -5.58
N LEU A 82 -0.11 -12.46 -4.88
CA LEU A 82 1.15 -11.96 -4.34
C LEU A 82 1.03 -11.74 -2.85
N SER A 83 2.08 -12.06 -2.10
CA SER A 83 2.25 -11.65 -0.71
C SER A 83 3.47 -10.75 -0.54
N PHE A 84 3.34 -9.81 0.35
CA PHE A 84 4.38 -8.86 0.74
C PHE A 84 4.59 -9.01 2.26
N PRO A 85 5.53 -9.86 2.69
CA PRO A 85 5.76 -10.10 4.10
C PRO A 85 6.29 -8.83 4.79
N ALA A 86 6.04 -8.72 6.07
CA ALA A 86 6.63 -7.68 6.91
C ALA A 86 8.16 -7.73 6.82
N GLY A 87 8.82 -6.58 6.64
CA GLY A 87 10.25 -6.49 6.38
C GLY A 87 10.69 -6.97 5.00
N GLY A 88 9.74 -7.30 4.12
CA GLY A 88 10.02 -7.76 2.76
C GLY A 88 10.41 -6.64 1.79
N PRO A 89 10.59 -6.97 0.50
CA PRO A 89 11.02 -6.02 -0.50
C PRO A 89 9.97 -4.92 -0.74
N ALA A 90 10.45 -3.71 -1.02
CA ALA A 90 9.59 -2.62 -1.43
C ALA A 90 8.85 -2.95 -2.73
N HIS A 91 7.58 -2.54 -2.81
CA HIS A 91 6.72 -2.87 -3.93
C HIS A 91 5.84 -1.69 -4.37
N GLN A 92 5.45 -1.71 -5.64
CA GLN A 92 4.55 -0.75 -6.25
C GLN A 92 3.83 -1.40 -7.42
N LEU A 93 2.51 -1.24 -7.51
CA LEU A 93 1.78 -1.65 -8.70
C LEU A 93 1.82 -0.55 -9.77
N VAL A 94 1.96 -0.97 -11.02
CA VAL A 94 1.99 -0.09 -12.20
C VAL A 94 1.06 -0.67 -13.25
N ASN A 95 0.01 0.05 -13.57
CA ASN A 95 -0.87 -0.29 -14.67
C ASN A 95 -0.43 0.53 -15.91
N ASP A 96 0.36 -0.06 -16.77
CA ASP A 96 0.77 0.53 -18.05
C ASP A 96 -0.13 0.12 -19.23
N GLY A 97 -1.21 -0.61 -18.93
CA GLY A 97 -2.23 -1.03 -19.87
C GLY A 97 -3.28 0.06 -20.17
N LYS A 98 -4.31 -0.35 -20.92
CA LYS A 98 -5.44 0.50 -21.32
C LYS A 98 -6.71 0.26 -20.52
N GLU A 99 -6.77 -0.83 -19.76
CA GLU A 99 -7.92 -1.24 -18.98
C GLU A 99 -7.65 -1.10 -17.49
N PRO A 100 -8.67 -0.89 -16.65
CA PRO A 100 -8.52 -0.89 -15.20
C PRO A 100 -7.99 -2.25 -14.69
N PHE A 101 -7.04 -2.20 -13.75
CA PHE A 101 -6.55 -3.36 -13.03
C PHE A 101 -7.26 -3.46 -11.69
N ARG A 102 -7.97 -4.58 -11.44
CA ARG A 102 -8.74 -4.80 -10.22
C ARG A 102 -8.19 -5.96 -9.42
N TYR A 103 -8.12 -5.78 -8.11
CA TYR A 103 -7.62 -6.79 -7.19
C TYR A 103 -8.30 -6.72 -5.83
N LEU A 104 -8.35 -7.86 -5.16
CA LEU A 104 -8.64 -7.95 -3.73
C LEU A 104 -7.33 -7.67 -2.99
N GLY A 105 -7.28 -6.60 -2.21
CA GLY A 105 -6.15 -6.29 -1.34
C GLY A 105 -6.46 -6.69 0.09
N LEU A 106 -5.49 -7.32 0.72
CA LEU A 106 -5.51 -7.78 2.11
C LEU A 106 -4.36 -7.14 2.86
N SER A 107 -4.57 -6.83 4.14
CA SER A 107 -3.53 -6.23 4.99
C SER A 107 -3.75 -6.65 6.43
N ALA A 108 -2.71 -7.18 7.08
CA ALA A 108 -2.74 -7.51 8.50
C ALA A 108 -2.45 -6.24 9.32
N ALA A 109 -3.44 -5.74 10.07
CA ALA A 109 -3.34 -4.48 10.80
C ALA A 109 -2.99 -4.71 12.28
N PHE A 110 -1.82 -4.24 12.70
CA PHE A 110 -1.30 -4.36 14.07
C PHE A 110 -1.36 -3.06 14.90
N GLY A 111 -2.03 -2.02 14.39
CA GLY A 111 -2.18 -0.74 15.08
C GLY A 111 -1.02 0.23 14.95
N HIS A 112 0.13 -0.21 14.45
CA HIS A 112 1.29 0.62 14.11
C HIS A 112 2.10 -0.01 12.99
N ASP A 113 2.89 0.81 12.29
CA ASP A 113 3.81 0.35 11.27
C ASP A 113 4.95 1.36 11.04
N LEU A 114 6.08 0.88 10.55
CA LEU A 114 7.14 1.66 9.97
C LEU A 114 7.17 1.38 8.46
N VAL A 115 7.02 2.42 7.66
CA VAL A 115 6.96 2.29 6.19
C VAL A 115 8.15 3.02 5.56
N GLU A 116 8.92 2.32 4.76
CA GLU A 116 10.02 2.91 4.01
C GLU A 116 9.60 3.25 2.58
N TYR A 117 10.13 4.37 2.06
CA TYR A 117 9.90 4.86 0.68
C TYR A 117 11.26 5.04 -0.03
N PRO A 118 11.81 3.98 -0.64
CA PRO A 118 13.17 4.02 -1.20
C PRO A 118 13.37 5.10 -2.27
N ASP A 119 12.40 5.30 -3.17
CA ASP A 119 12.52 6.29 -4.25
C ASP A 119 12.65 7.73 -3.74
N SER A 120 12.17 8.03 -2.55
CA SER A 120 12.15 9.39 -1.99
C SER A 120 13.02 9.56 -0.75
N GLY A 121 13.69 8.49 -0.29
CA GLY A 121 14.52 8.51 0.91
C GLY A 121 13.76 8.86 2.18
N LYS A 122 12.48 8.49 2.26
CA LYS A 122 11.61 8.80 3.39
C LYS A 122 11.27 7.56 4.19
N ILE A 123 10.93 7.79 5.45
CA ILE A 123 10.28 6.81 6.32
C ILE A 123 9.00 7.41 6.88
N ALA A 124 8.02 6.57 7.18
CA ALA A 124 6.82 6.98 7.88
C ALA A 124 6.58 6.07 9.08
N PHE A 125 6.27 6.69 10.22
CA PHE A 125 5.68 6.01 11.35
C PHE A 125 4.15 6.15 11.24
N VAL A 126 3.45 5.03 11.28
CA VAL A 126 1.99 4.95 11.12
C VAL A 126 1.38 4.47 12.43
N LEU A 127 0.39 5.19 12.93
CA LEU A 127 -0.45 4.79 14.05
C LEU A 127 -1.87 4.51 13.56
N GLY A 128 -2.37 3.32 13.79
CA GLY A 128 -3.65 2.85 13.26
C GLY A 128 -3.52 2.25 11.86
N ALA A 129 -4.64 1.80 11.30
CA ALA A 129 -4.68 1.15 10.00
C ALA A 129 -5.16 2.10 8.90
N TYR A 130 -4.74 1.83 7.67
CA TYR A 130 -5.28 2.52 6.50
C TYR A 130 -6.82 2.30 6.41
N PRO A 131 -7.62 3.33 6.02
CA PRO A 131 -7.21 4.68 5.59
C PRO A 131 -7.13 5.71 6.73
N THR A 132 -7.52 5.38 7.95
CA THR A 132 -7.73 6.33 9.05
C THR A 132 -6.51 6.54 9.94
N GLY A 133 -5.45 5.74 9.76
CA GLY A 133 -4.23 5.83 10.54
C GLY A 133 -3.52 7.18 10.39
N LYS A 134 -3.01 7.72 11.51
CA LYS A 134 -2.14 8.90 11.50
C LYS A 134 -0.77 8.52 10.93
N ARG A 135 -0.19 9.40 10.12
CA ARG A 135 1.09 9.16 9.47
C ARG A 135 2.03 10.32 9.74
N PHE A 136 3.22 10.01 10.25
CA PHE A 136 4.33 10.94 10.46
C PHE A 136 5.42 10.57 9.47
N ILE A 137 5.82 11.51 8.61
CA ILE A 137 6.76 11.25 7.52
C ILE A 137 8.01 12.08 7.73
N PHE A 138 9.17 11.41 7.68
CA PHE A 138 10.49 11.99 7.91
C PHE A 138 11.41 11.72 6.72
N GLU A 139 12.38 12.58 6.52
CA GLU A 139 13.50 12.32 5.62
C GLU A 139 14.53 11.43 6.34
N LYS A 140 14.84 10.25 5.78
CA LYS A 140 15.76 9.28 6.40
C LYS A 140 17.17 9.87 6.59
N ALA A 141 17.59 10.80 5.72
CA ALA A 141 18.89 11.45 5.82
C ALA A 141 19.01 12.48 6.96
N LYS A 142 17.90 12.87 7.59
CA LYS A 142 17.86 13.83 8.71
C LYS A 142 17.68 13.13 10.05
N GLN A 143 18.44 12.06 10.27
CA GLN A 143 18.46 11.42 11.58
C GLN A 143 19.18 12.32 12.58
N ALA A 144 18.57 12.52 13.74
CA ALA A 144 19.22 13.11 14.89
C ALA A 144 20.09 12.06 15.60
N ASP A 145 21.15 12.49 16.27
CA ASP A 145 21.83 11.65 17.24
C ASP A 145 20.91 11.40 18.45
N TYR A 146 21.13 10.28 19.15
CA TYR A 146 20.30 9.92 20.29
C TYR A 146 20.29 10.98 21.39
N PHE A 147 21.40 11.68 21.54
CA PHE A 147 21.58 12.72 22.56
C PHE A 147 21.32 14.15 22.08
N ASP A 148 21.00 14.35 20.79
CA ASP A 148 20.72 15.69 20.25
C ASP A 148 19.59 16.39 21.03
N GLY A 149 19.95 17.51 21.68
CA GLY A 149 19.01 18.31 22.47
C GLY A 149 18.81 17.83 23.91
N ASP A 150 19.52 16.80 24.35
CA ASP A 150 19.53 16.40 25.76
C ASP A 150 20.36 17.43 26.57
N PRO A 151 19.82 18.02 27.65
CA PRO A 151 20.54 19.05 28.42
C PRO A 151 21.72 18.49 29.24
N ASP A 152 21.78 17.17 29.41
CA ASP A 152 22.83 16.48 30.19
C ASP A 152 23.87 15.78 29.29
N ALA A 153 23.78 15.93 27.95
CA ALA A 153 24.68 15.31 26.98
C ALA A 153 25.96 16.12 26.72
#